data_ac70e65685eb648b55e0a1c5a4420dfd
#
_entry.id   ac70e65685eb648b55e0a1c5a4420dfd
#
_cell.length_a   1.000
_cell.length_b   1.000
_cell.length_c   1.000
_cell.angle_alpha   90.00
_cell.angle_beta   90.00
_cell.angle_gamma   90.00
#
_symmetry.space_group_name_H-M   'P 1'
#
loop_
_entity.id
_entity.type
_entity.pdbx_description
1 polymer ?
#
loop_
_entity_poly.entity_id
_entity_poly.type
_entity_poly.pdbx_seq_one_letter_code
_entity_poly.pdbx_strand_id
1 'polypeptide(L)'
;ARKTARLWLMFPPKLITKPVVWELSKKFPVVTNVRQASVTDEIGLVCLELDGLAADVKKAITWLGRKGVSVEPVEINVIES
;
A
#
# COMPACT_ATOMS: atom_id res chain seq x y z
N ALA A 1 -9.05 -9.46 14.39
CA ALA A 1 -7.98 -8.64 14.94
C ALA A 1 -7.59 -7.55 13.96
N ARG A 2 -7.28 -6.36 14.46
CA ARG A 2 -6.80 -5.26 13.63
C ARG A 2 -5.31 -5.38 13.38
N LYS A 3 -4.89 -4.86 12.23
CA LYS A 3 -3.50 -4.87 11.83
C LYS A 3 -3.16 -3.57 11.10
N THR A 4 -1.98 -3.04 11.38
CA THR A 4 -1.39 -1.95 10.59
C THR A 4 -0.22 -2.52 9.81
N ALA A 5 -0.23 -2.34 8.50
CA ALA A 5 0.86 -2.76 7.63
C ALA A 5 1.45 -1.52 6.95
N ARG A 6 2.77 -1.43 6.94
CA ARG A 6 3.49 -0.40 6.21
C ARG A 6 4.16 -1.05 5.00
N LEU A 7 3.95 -0.47 3.83
CA LEU A 7 4.37 -1.06 2.56
C LEU A 7 5.13 -0.03 1.73
N TRP A 8 6.19 -0.48 1.09
CA TRP A 8 6.75 0.25 -0.04
C TRP A 8 6.10 -0.28 -1.30
N LEU A 9 5.49 0.63 -2.06
CA LEU A 9 4.83 0.31 -3.33
C LEU A 9 5.63 0.92 -4.45
N MET A 10 5.93 0.11 -5.46
CA MET A 10 6.54 0.60 -6.68
C MET A 10 5.56 0.45 -7.83
N PHE A 11 5.21 1.57 -8.44
CA PHE A 11 4.25 1.64 -9.54
C PHE A 11 5.01 1.68 -10.86
N PRO A 12 4.74 0.75 -11.79
CA PRO A 12 5.29 0.85 -13.14
C PRO A 12 4.67 2.05 -13.88
N PRO A 13 5.32 2.54 -14.94
CA PRO A 13 4.85 3.75 -15.64
C PRO A 13 3.37 3.72 -16.02
N LYS A 14 2.85 2.58 -16.47
CA LYS A 14 1.45 2.47 -16.88
C LYS A 14 0.44 2.66 -15.74
N LEU A 15 0.89 2.51 -14.48
CA LEU A 15 0.03 2.65 -13.32
C LEU A 15 0.19 3.98 -12.60
N ILE A 16 1.20 4.78 -12.94
CA ILE A 16 1.45 6.06 -12.27
C ILE A 16 0.26 7.01 -12.42
N THR A 17 -0.40 7.00 -13.56
CA THR A 17 -1.56 7.87 -13.82
C THR A 17 -2.89 7.27 -13.37
N LYS A 18 -2.89 6.06 -12.82
CA LYS A 18 -4.11 5.40 -12.37
C LYS A 18 -4.35 5.66 -10.88
N PRO A 19 -5.60 5.86 -10.45
CA PRO A 19 -5.90 6.15 -9.06
C PRO A 19 -5.94 4.86 -8.21
N VAL A 20 -4.82 4.15 -8.15
CA VAL A 20 -4.75 2.83 -7.52
C VAL A 20 -5.06 2.87 -6.03
N VAL A 21 -4.50 3.85 -5.29
CA VAL A 21 -4.74 3.97 -3.84
C VAL A 21 -6.20 4.28 -3.56
N TRP A 22 -6.82 5.14 -4.37
CA TRP A 22 -8.24 5.45 -4.24
C TRP A 22 -9.10 4.21 -4.50
N GLU A 23 -8.80 3.45 -5.56
CA GLU A 23 -9.53 2.22 -5.88
C GLU A 23 -9.41 1.21 -4.73
N LEU A 24 -8.24 1.07 -4.15
CA LEU A 24 -8.01 0.19 -3.01
C LEU A 24 -8.86 0.60 -1.83
N SER A 25 -8.89 1.89 -1.50
CA SER A 25 -9.64 2.39 -0.35
C SER A 25 -11.15 2.23 -0.53
N LYS A 26 -11.63 2.24 -1.77
CA LYS A 26 -13.05 2.00 -2.06
C LYS A 26 -13.42 0.52 -2.05
N LYS A 27 -12.48 -0.32 -2.42
CA LYS A 27 -12.72 -1.76 -2.54
C LYS A 27 -12.63 -2.49 -1.21
N PHE A 28 -11.78 -2.03 -0.31
CA PHE A 28 -11.52 -2.69 0.97
C PHE A 28 -11.76 -1.75 2.13
N PRO A 29 -12.33 -2.25 3.25
CA PRO A 29 -12.54 -1.41 4.44
C PRO A 29 -11.24 -1.22 5.23
N VAL A 30 -10.26 -0.60 4.61
CA VAL A 30 -8.97 -0.29 5.23
C VAL A 30 -8.73 1.21 5.17
N VAL A 31 -8.08 1.74 6.21
CA VAL A 31 -7.65 3.13 6.24
C VAL A 31 -6.30 3.21 5.58
N THR A 32 -6.17 4.10 4.60
CA THR A 32 -4.91 4.31 3.89
C THR A 32 -4.25 5.60 4.35
N ASN A 33 -2.95 5.57 4.54
CA ASN A 33 -2.17 6.74 4.90
C ASN A 33 -0.86 6.75 4.13
N VAL A 34 -0.68 7.75 3.27
CA VAL A 34 0.57 7.91 2.53
C VAL A 34 1.58 8.59 3.44
N ARG A 35 2.68 7.89 3.70
CA ARG A 35 3.75 8.39 4.56
C ARG A 35 4.80 9.15 3.78
N GLN A 36 5.06 8.70 2.57
CA GLN A 36 6.09 9.28 1.71
C GLN A 36 5.79 8.89 0.27
N ALA A 37 6.05 9.78 -0.66
CA ALA A 37 5.86 9.49 -2.07
C ALA A 37 6.89 10.22 -2.90
N SER A 38 7.39 9.54 -3.93
CA SER A 38 8.26 10.11 -4.94
C SER A 38 7.76 9.61 -6.30
N VAL A 39 7.23 10.51 -7.10
CA VAL A 39 6.63 10.16 -8.38
C VAL A 39 7.31 10.94 -9.50
N THR A 40 7.79 10.21 -10.50
CA THR A 40 8.32 10.78 -11.74
C THR A 40 7.55 10.17 -12.91
N ASP A 41 7.88 10.55 -14.15
CA ASP A 41 7.24 9.96 -15.33
C ASP A 41 7.55 8.48 -15.49
N GLU A 42 8.64 8.01 -14.89
CA GLU A 42 9.14 6.66 -15.09
C GLU A 42 8.90 5.74 -13.91
N ILE A 43 8.77 6.29 -12.71
CA ILE A 43 8.61 5.48 -11.50
C ILE A 43 7.75 6.20 -10.47
N GLY A 44 6.89 5.43 -9.82
CA GLY A 44 6.16 5.88 -8.67
C GLY A 44 6.56 5.04 -7.46
N LEU A 45 7.08 5.67 -6.43
CA LEU A 45 7.47 5.00 -5.19
C LEU A 45 6.68 5.61 -4.06
N VAL A 46 5.90 4.79 -3.37
CA VAL A 46 5.00 5.26 -2.31
C VAL A 46 5.15 4.38 -1.08
N CYS A 47 5.34 5.02 0.07
CA CYS A 47 5.24 4.34 1.35
C CYS A 47 3.82 4.51 1.87
N LEU A 48 3.08 3.41 1.94
CA LEU A 48 1.66 3.40 2.29
C LEU A 48 1.44 2.58 3.55
N GLU A 49 0.67 3.13 4.48
CA GLU A 49 0.18 2.37 5.62
C GLU A 49 -1.27 1.97 5.40
N LEU A 50 -1.59 0.72 5.72
CA LEU A 50 -2.94 0.20 5.71
C LEU A 50 -3.31 -0.21 7.12
N ASP A 51 -4.48 0.23 7.59
CA ASP A 51 -5.00 -0.15 8.90
C ASP A 51 -6.41 -0.69 8.75
N GLY A 52 -6.65 -1.85 9.31
CA GLY A 52 -7.96 -2.50 9.27
C GLY A 52 -7.89 -3.89 9.87
N LEU A 53 -8.94 -4.69 9.62
CA LEU A 53 -8.92 -6.09 10.02
C LEU A 53 -7.81 -6.82 9.26
N ALA A 54 -7.12 -7.74 9.94
CA ALA A 54 -5.99 -8.44 9.34
C ALA A 54 -6.35 -9.11 8.01
N ALA A 55 -7.53 -9.70 7.90
CA ALA A 55 -7.99 -10.33 6.67
C ALA A 55 -8.16 -9.32 5.53
N ASP A 56 -8.68 -8.13 5.84
CA ASP A 56 -8.90 -7.09 4.82
C ASP A 56 -7.57 -6.49 4.37
N VAL A 57 -6.64 -6.27 5.28
CA VAL A 57 -5.30 -5.79 4.96
C VAL A 57 -4.60 -6.78 4.02
N LYS A 58 -4.69 -8.07 4.33
CA LYS A 58 -4.10 -9.11 3.49
C LYS A 58 -4.70 -9.13 2.08
N LYS A 59 -6.01 -9.02 1.97
CA LYS A 59 -6.70 -8.98 0.67
C LYS A 59 -6.29 -7.75 -0.14
N ALA A 60 -6.16 -6.61 0.53
CA ALA A 60 -5.73 -5.37 -0.12
C ALA A 60 -4.32 -5.50 -0.70
N ILE A 61 -3.40 -6.09 0.06
CA ILE A 61 -2.02 -6.32 -0.39
C ILE A 61 -2.00 -7.24 -1.60
N THR A 62 -2.76 -8.33 -1.57
CA THR A 62 -2.88 -9.26 -2.68
C THR A 62 -3.42 -8.57 -3.93
N TRP A 63 -4.43 -7.73 -3.75
CA TRP A 63 -5.03 -6.97 -4.85
C TRP A 63 -4.02 -6.02 -5.50
N LEU A 64 -3.20 -5.32 -4.70
CA LEU A 64 -2.15 -4.44 -5.23
C LEU A 64 -1.18 -5.22 -6.13
N GLY A 65 -0.75 -6.38 -5.69
CA GLY A 65 0.14 -7.23 -6.48
C GLY A 65 -0.50 -7.66 -7.80
N ARG A 66 -1.77 -8.00 -7.79
CA ARG A 66 -2.51 -8.39 -8.99
C ARG A 66 -2.68 -7.24 -9.98
N LYS A 67 -2.75 -6.02 -9.48
CA LYS A 67 -2.82 -4.83 -10.33
C LYS A 67 -1.50 -4.54 -11.05
N GLY A 68 -0.42 -5.13 -10.59
CA GLY A 68 0.91 -4.91 -11.17
C GLY A 68 1.78 -3.97 -10.35
N VAL A 69 1.38 -3.67 -9.12
CA VAL A 69 2.20 -2.88 -8.19
C VAL A 69 3.14 -3.83 -7.46
N SER A 70 4.43 -3.49 -7.41
CA SER A 70 5.37 -4.23 -6.58
C SER A 70 5.20 -3.81 -5.14
N VAL A 71 4.98 -4.76 -4.26
CA VAL A 71 4.70 -4.51 -2.84
C VAL A 71 5.81 -5.11 -2.00
N GLU A 72 6.43 -4.28 -1.17
CA GLU A 72 7.45 -4.73 -0.22
C GLU A 72 7.06 -4.30 1.18
N PRO A 73 6.81 -5.25 2.08
CA PRO A 73 6.49 -4.91 3.47
C PRO A 73 7.67 -4.25 4.17
N VAL A 74 7.38 -3.23 4.96
CA VAL A 74 8.38 -2.60 5.82
C VAL A 74 8.22 -3.20 7.22
N GLU A 75 9.31 -3.74 7.75
CA GLU A 75 9.31 -4.22 9.13
C GLU A 75 9.26 -3.02 10.07
N ILE A 76 8.22 -2.99 10.88
CA ILE A 76 8.14 -1.99 11.94
C ILE A 76 8.69 -2.64 13.20
N ASN A 77 9.91 -2.26 13.57
CA ASN A 77 10.48 -2.68 14.84
C ASN A 77 9.87 -1.82 15.93
N VAL A 78 8.89 -2.39 16.64
CA VAL A 78 8.40 -1.77 17.85
C VAL A 78 9.33 -2.17 18.97
N ILE A 79 10.11 -1.20 19.42
CA ILE A 79 10.90 -1.41 20.63
C ILE A 79 9.97 -1.13 21.80
N GLU A 80 9.49 -2.19 22.39
CA GLU A 80 8.76 -2.07 23.65
C GLU A 80 9.78 -1.98 24.78
N SER A 81 9.84 -0.83 25.34
CA SER A 81 10.65 -0.63 26.53
C SER A 81 9.81 -0.86 27.78
#